data_5682de023c64bab3f8f6d3140a888f8f
#
_entry.id   5682de023c64bab3f8f6d3140a888f8f
#
_cell.length_a   1.000
_cell.length_b   1.000
_cell.length_c   1.000
_cell.angle_alpha   90.00
_cell.angle_beta   90.00
_cell.angle_gamma   90.00
#
_symmetry.space_group_name_H-M   'P 1'
#
loop_
_entity.id
_entity.type
_entity.pdbx_description
1 polymer ?
#
loop_
_entity_poly.entity_id
_entity_poly.type
_entity_poly.pdbx_seq_one_letter_code
_entity_poly.pdbx_strand_id
1 'polypeptide(L)'
;MSVSPTIVLVHGAFADAASWAPVTRILLDQGYTVRVPAVPNRSLIGDAAYIRSVVEQIEGPVLLAGHSYGGAVITVAGVAENEVAKVITDAIADLA
;
A
#
# COMPACT_ATOMS: atom_id res chain seq x y z
N MET A 1 -19.92 -5.45 -15.18
CA MET A 1 -18.81 -6.30 -14.71
C MET A 1 -17.89 -5.45 -13.82
N SER A 2 -17.70 -5.88 -12.60
CA SER A 2 -16.82 -5.14 -11.70
C SER A 2 -15.36 -5.45 -12.02
N VAL A 3 -14.51 -4.42 -11.93
CA VAL A 3 -13.08 -4.57 -12.11
C VAL A 3 -12.43 -4.69 -10.74
N SER A 4 -11.66 -5.75 -10.53
CA SER A 4 -10.92 -5.92 -9.28
C SER A 4 -9.86 -4.82 -9.16
N PRO A 5 -9.69 -4.22 -7.98
CA PRO A 5 -8.66 -3.22 -7.79
C PRO A 5 -7.26 -3.84 -7.82
N THR A 6 -6.27 -3.04 -8.19
CA THR A 6 -4.88 -3.36 -7.92
C THR A 6 -4.62 -3.05 -6.45
N ILE A 7 -4.02 -3.98 -5.73
CA ILE A 7 -3.73 -3.83 -4.31
C ILE A 7 -2.30 -3.34 -4.16
N VAL A 8 -2.12 -2.20 -3.50
CA VAL A 8 -0.80 -1.60 -3.23
C VAL A 8 -0.53 -1.71 -1.74
N LEU A 9 0.52 -2.44 -1.38
CA LEU A 9 0.87 -2.72 0.01
C LEU A 9 2.09 -1.87 0.40
N VAL A 10 1.93 -1.04 1.45
CA VAL A 10 2.95 -0.09 1.88
C VAL A 10 3.48 -0.48 3.26
N HIS A 11 4.79 -0.77 3.33
CA HIS A 11 5.43 -1.29 4.54
C HIS A 11 5.72 -0.19 5.57
N GLY A 12 6.04 -0.61 6.80
CA GLY A 12 6.39 0.29 7.90
C GLY A 12 7.83 0.78 7.83
N ALA A 13 8.18 1.69 8.75
CA ALA A 13 9.46 2.38 8.75
C ALA A 13 10.67 1.46 8.99
N PHE A 14 10.47 0.40 9.79
CA PHE A 14 11.53 -0.54 10.12
C PHE A 14 11.39 -1.87 9.37
N ALA A 15 10.60 -1.86 8.32
CA ALA A 15 10.35 -3.03 7.48
C ALA A 15 10.75 -2.71 6.04
N ASP A 16 10.56 -3.68 5.16
CA ASP A 16 10.74 -3.49 3.73
C ASP A 16 9.59 -4.17 3.00
N ALA A 17 9.63 -4.16 1.67
CA ALA A 17 8.57 -4.76 0.87
C ALA A 17 8.38 -6.25 1.18
N ALA A 18 9.43 -6.95 1.60
CA ALA A 18 9.36 -8.37 1.92
C ALA A 18 8.49 -8.66 3.16
N SER A 19 8.24 -7.66 4.01
CA SER A 19 7.38 -7.83 5.18
C SER A 19 5.94 -8.19 4.78
N TRP A 20 5.54 -7.85 3.55
CA TRP A 20 4.23 -8.18 3.02
C TRP A 20 4.18 -9.52 2.27
N ALA A 21 5.29 -10.25 2.19
CA ALA A 21 5.38 -11.45 1.37
C ALA A 21 4.29 -12.50 1.65
N PRO A 22 3.96 -12.83 2.91
CA PRO A 22 2.89 -13.80 3.16
C PRO A 22 1.53 -13.34 2.64
N VAL A 23 1.19 -12.06 2.83
CA VAL A 23 -0.07 -11.50 2.35
C VAL A 23 -0.08 -11.43 0.82
N THR A 24 1.04 -11.00 0.24
CA THR A 24 1.20 -10.92 -1.21
C THR A 24 0.93 -12.27 -1.86
N ARG A 25 1.49 -13.34 -1.30
CA ARG A 25 1.29 -14.69 -1.82
C ARG A 25 -0.17 -15.09 -1.82
N ILE A 26 -0.85 -14.84 -0.69
CA ILE A 26 -2.28 -15.18 -0.58
C ILE A 26 -3.10 -14.41 -1.61
N LEU A 27 -2.83 -13.12 -1.77
CA LEU A 27 -3.58 -12.29 -2.72
C LEU A 27 -3.33 -12.70 -4.17
N LEU A 28 -2.08 -13.01 -4.50
CA LEU A 28 -1.75 -13.49 -5.84
C LEU A 28 -2.43 -14.82 -6.14
N ASP A 29 -2.47 -15.73 -5.17
CA ASP A 29 -3.14 -17.02 -5.33
C ASP A 29 -4.64 -16.87 -5.56
N GLN A 30 -5.23 -15.77 -5.06
CA GLN A 30 -6.65 -15.47 -5.29
C GLN A 30 -6.90 -14.69 -6.57
N GLY A 31 -5.87 -14.42 -7.36
CA GLY A 31 -6.01 -13.78 -8.66
C GLY A 31 -5.95 -12.26 -8.64
N TYR A 32 -5.59 -11.64 -7.53
CA TYR A 32 -5.44 -10.18 -7.47
C TYR A 32 -4.12 -9.71 -8.06
N THR A 33 -4.13 -8.50 -8.61
CA THR A 33 -2.91 -7.80 -9.00
C THR A 33 -2.39 -7.05 -7.77
N VAL A 34 -1.12 -7.27 -7.44
CA VAL A 34 -0.50 -6.71 -6.22
C VAL A 34 0.77 -5.96 -6.58
N ARG A 35 0.94 -4.76 -5.99
CA ARG A 35 2.17 -3.98 -6.05
C ARG A 35 2.68 -3.77 -4.64
N VAL A 36 3.97 -3.97 -4.44
CA VAL A 36 4.59 -3.80 -3.11
C VAL A 36 5.81 -2.89 -3.27
N PRO A 37 5.60 -1.58 -3.37
CA PRO A 37 6.70 -0.64 -3.60
C PRO A 37 7.64 -0.59 -2.39
N ALA A 38 8.92 -0.40 -2.67
CA ALA A 38 9.92 -0.18 -1.63
C ALA A 38 9.94 1.30 -1.27
N VAL A 39 9.39 1.63 -0.11
CA VAL A 39 9.32 3.02 0.36
C VAL A 39 10.71 3.48 0.79
N PRO A 40 11.18 4.66 0.34
CA PRO A 40 12.53 5.12 0.66
C PRO A 40 12.82 5.33 2.14
N ASN A 41 11.81 5.59 2.96
CA ASN A 41 11.95 5.85 4.41
C ASN A 41 12.82 7.07 4.73
N ARG A 42 12.70 8.12 3.93
CA ARG A 42 13.50 9.35 4.11
C ARG A 42 12.73 10.47 4.79
N SER A 43 11.49 10.69 4.36
CA SER A 43 10.59 11.65 4.97
C SER A 43 9.16 11.25 4.67
N LEU A 44 8.24 11.60 5.56
CA LEU A 44 6.84 11.28 5.35
C LEU A 44 6.31 11.92 4.07
N ILE A 45 6.63 13.19 3.83
CA ILE A 45 6.16 13.90 2.63
C ILE A 45 6.75 13.29 1.36
N GLY A 46 8.05 12.97 1.36
CA GLY A 46 8.70 12.36 0.21
C GLY A 46 8.22 10.96 -0.07
N ASP A 47 8.05 10.17 0.98
CA ASP A 47 7.54 8.81 0.86
C ASP A 47 6.10 8.80 0.35
N ALA A 48 5.28 9.72 0.84
CA ALA A 48 3.90 9.87 0.37
C ALA A 48 3.84 10.29 -1.10
N ALA A 49 4.70 11.20 -1.51
CA ALA A 49 4.78 11.63 -2.91
C ALA A 49 5.17 10.46 -3.82
N TYR A 50 6.09 9.61 -3.37
CA TYR A 50 6.49 8.42 -4.11
C TYR A 50 5.32 7.46 -4.27
N ILE A 51 4.62 7.16 -3.18
CA ILE A 51 3.46 6.25 -3.24
C ILE A 51 2.35 6.82 -4.13
N ARG A 52 2.10 8.12 -4.03
CA ARG A 52 1.11 8.75 -4.91
C ARG A 52 1.49 8.58 -6.38
N SER A 53 2.77 8.74 -6.73
CA SER A 53 3.21 8.56 -8.11
C SER A 53 3.03 7.11 -8.58
N VAL A 54 3.26 6.14 -7.70
CA VAL A 54 3.01 4.73 -8.01
C VAL A 54 1.54 4.49 -8.31
N VAL A 55 0.65 5.02 -7.46
CA VAL A 55 -0.80 4.86 -7.62
C VAL A 55 -1.29 5.50 -8.91
N GLU A 56 -0.79 6.70 -9.22
CA GLU A 56 -1.21 7.44 -10.42
C GLU A 56 -0.82 6.75 -11.72
N GLN A 57 0.19 5.87 -11.70
CA GLN A 57 0.62 5.12 -12.86
C GLN A 57 -0.18 3.83 -13.08
N ILE A 58 -1.01 3.44 -12.13
CA ILE A 58 -1.82 2.24 -12.23
C ILE A 58 -3.14 2.57 -12.90
N GLU A 59 -3.49 1.82 -13.94
CA GLU A 59 -4.80 1.96 -14.57
C GLU A 59 -5.85 1.21 -13.78
N GLY A 60 -7.01 1.82 -13.62
CA GLY A 60 -8.12 1.23 -12.91
C GLY A 60 -8.10 1.49 -11.41
N PRO A 61 -9.03 0.88 -10.67
CA PRO A 61 -9.16 1.15 -9.24
C PRO A 61 -7.98 0.60 -8.45
N VAL A 62 -7.64 1.27 -7.35
CA VAL A 62 -6.53 0.92 -6.47
C VAL A 62 -7.02 0.84 -5.03
N LEU A 63 -6.67 -0.24 -4.35
CA LEU A 63 -6.84 -0.37 -2.90
C LEU A 63 -5.46 -0.20 -2.25
N LEU A 64 -5.32 0.83 -1.41
CA LEU A 64 -4.10 1.09 -0.66
C LEU A 64 -4.18 0.44 0.72
N ALA A 65 -3.19 -0.37 1.06
CA ALA A 65 -3.06 -0.94 2.40
C ALA A 65 -1.71 -0.54 2.99
N GLY A 66 -1.71 0.05 4.16
CA GLY A 66 -0.50 0.49 4.85
C GLY A 66 -0.40 -0.11 6.24
N HIS A 67 0.82 -0.50 6.63
CA HIS A 67 1.10 -1.07 7.93
C HIS A 67 1.96 -0.08 8.74
N SER A 68 1.51 0.30 9.94
CA SER A 68 2.24 1.20 10.84
C SER A 68 2.57 2.54 10.14
N TYR A 69 3.83 2.88 9.98
CA TYR A 69 4.26 4.08 9.26
C TYR A 69 3.69 4.12 7.83
N GLY A 70 3.55 2.95 7.18
CA GLY A 70 2.91 2.87 5.86
C GLY A 70 1.50 3.42 5.87
N GLY A 71 0.77 3.28 6.99
CA GLY A 71 -0.56 3.88 7.15
C GLY A 71 -0.51 5.40 7.11
N ALA A 72 0.50 6.00 7.77
CA ALA A 72 0.70 7.45 7.70
C ALA A 72 1.05 7.89 6.28
N VAL A 73 1.89 7.12 5.60
CA VAL A 73 2.30 7.42 4.23
C VAL A 73 1.10 7.47 3.30
N ILE A 74 0.23 6.47 3.33
CA ILE A 74 -0.94 6.45 2.45
C ILE A 74 -1.95 7.54 2.80
N THR A 75 -2.02 7.94 4.06
CA THR A 75 -2.88 9.04 4.49
C THR A 75 -2.39 10.37 3.90
N VAL A 76 -1.09 10.64 3.98
CA VAL A 76 -0.48 11.88 3.47
C VAL A 76 -0.44 11.88 1.94
N ALA A 77 -0.32 10.71 1.32
CA ALA A 77 -0.35 10.61 -0.16
C ALA A 77 -1.65 11.20 -0.72
N GLY A 78 -2.69 11.24 0.07
CA GLY A 78 -3.94 11.83 -0.34
C GLY A 78 -4.76 10.92 -1.21
N VAL A 79 -5.65 11.52 -2.01
CA VAL A 79 -6.59 10.79 -2.86
C VAL A 79 -6.19 10.96 -4.32
N ALA A 80 -5.98 9.84 -5.00
CA ALA A 80 -5.86 9.81 -6.47
C ALA A 80 -7.22 9.41 -7.05
N GLU A 81 -7.48 9.83 -8.29
CA GLU A 81 -8.78 9.56 -8.93
C GLU A 81 -9.11 8.07 -9.01
N ASN A 82 -8.09 7.23 -9.14
CA ASN A 82 -8.28 5.79 -9.27
C ASN A 82 -8.28 5.06 -7.94
N GLU A 83 -8.15 5.76 -6.82
CA GLU A 83 -8.15 5.14 -5.50
C GLU A 83 -9.56 4.77 -5.08
N VAL A 84 -9.73 3.51 -4.64
CA VAL A 84 -11.02 3.00 -4.18
C VAL A 84 -11.15 3.08 -2.65
N ALA A 85 -10.12 2.65 -1.94
CA ALA A 85 -10.15 2.60 -0.49
C ALA A 85 -8.75 2.56 0.10
N LYS A 86 -8.66 2.91 1.38
CA LYS A 86 -7.44 2.78 2.18
C LYS A 86 -7.70 1.85 3.35
N VAL A 87 -6.73 1.00 3.64
CA VAL A 87 -6.74 0.13 4.81
C VAL A 87 -5.45 0.35 5.58
N ILE A 88 -5.57 0.65 6.86
CA ILE A 88 -4.42 0.91 7.73
C ILE A 88 -4.43 -0.13 8.84
N THR A 89 -3.30 -0.79 9.05
CA THR A 89 -3.12 -1.71 10.15
C THR A 89 -2.13 -1.15 11.15
N ASP A 90 -2.37 -1.43 12.42
CA ASP A 90 -1.52 -0.98 13.51
C ASP A 90 -0.56 -2.10 13.90
N ALA A 91 0.74 -1.80 13.92
CA ALA A 91 1.76 -2.77 14.30
C ALA A 91 1.57 -3.28 15.74
N ILE A 92 1.07 -2.42 16.63
CA ILE A 92 0.82 -2.82 18.01
C ILE A 92 -0.31 -3.84 18.08
N ALA A 93 -1.36 -3.62 17.31
CA ALA A 93 -2.47 -4.56 17.22
C ALA A 93 -2.01 -5.92 16.70
N ASP A 94 -1.04 -5.95 15.81
CA ASP A 94 -0.50 -7.19 15.26
C ASP A 94 0.28 -7.99 16.30
N LEU A 95 0.80 -7.33 17.33
CA LEU A 95 1.53 -7.97 18.40
C LEU A 95 0.61 -8.50 19.52
N ALA A 96 -0.57 -7.98 19.56
CA ALA A 96 -1.57 -8.42 20.52
C ALA A 96 -2.25 -9.71 20.06
#